data_3ace946e864298f3a62eee6fe23b2256
#
_entry.id   3ace946e864298f3a62eee6fe23b2256
#
_cell.length_a   1.000
_cell.length_b   1.000
_cell.length_c   1.000
_cell.angle_alpha   90.00
_cell.angle_beta   90.00
_cell.angle_gamma   90.00
#
_symmetry.space_group_name_H-M   'P 1'
#
loop_
_entity.id
_entity.type
_entity.pdbx_description
1 polymer ?
#
loop_
_entity_poly.entity_id
_entity_poly.type
_entity_poly.pdbx_seq_one_letter_code
_entity_poly.pdbx_strand_id
1 'polypeptide(L)'
;MGSDQQCYLDFHYIACVLPEIPVEDHLNSQNIVARLNLVNMRLRKGQRIHAYGHAVRGLMTLESSWERQQKYIDFVEAYGALDEEERRRYRELYVTEDAQMMQWSERLLDQGEQRGVQKGLQQGLRQGQLGLLADLLAERFGALDEAVQVRLEQADEETLKRWGRNLLSARSMDEVFRTQ
;
A
#
# COMPACT_ATOMS: atom_id res chain seq x y z
N MET A 1 38.82 6.39 -42.44
CA MET A 1 38.17 5.35 -41.62
C MET A 1 36.90 6.00 -41.07
N GLY A 2 35.75 5.76 -41.73
CA GLY A 2 34.46 6.22 -41.29
C GLY A 2 33.98 5.32 -40.17
N SER A 3 33.66 5.91 -39.01
CA SER A 3 32.94 5.17 -37.97
C SER A 3 31.49 4.97 -38.44
N ASP A 4 31.13 3.75 -38.79
CA ASP A 4 29.73 3.37 -38.95
C ASP A 4 29.03 3.63 -37.62
N GLN A 5 28.37 4.79 -37.50
CA GLN A 5 27.40 5.00 -36.42
C GLN A 5 26.16 4.18 -36.74
N GLN A 6 26.15 2.92 -36.32
CA GLN A 6 24.92 2.11 -36.28
C GLN A 6 24.06 2.61 -35.13
N CYS A 7 22.91 3.20 -35.46
CA CYS A 7 21.86 3.50 -34.49
C CYS A 7 21.16 2.17 -34.16
N TYR A 8 21.33 1.65 -32.92
CA TYR A 8 20.73 0.40 -32.46
C TYR A 8 19.33 0.61 -31.89
N LEU A 9 18.92 1.87 -31.59
CA LEU A 9 17.66 2.18 -30.95
C LEU A 9 17.26 3.62 -31.26
N ASP A 10 16.05 3.81 -31.78
CA ASP A 10 15.47 5.12 -32.04
C ASP A 10 14.13 5.23 -31.30
N PHE A 11 14.02 6.24 -30.41
CA PHE A 11 12.82 6.46 -29.61
C PHE A 11 12.08 7.71 -30.07
N HIS A 12 10.81 7.53 -30.41
CA HIS A 12 9.88 8.64 -30.61
C HIS A 12 8.89 8.67 -29.46
N TYR A 13 8.76 9.82 -28.78
CA TYR A 13 7.79 10.02 -27.71
C TYR A 13 7.02 11.32 -27.90
N ILE A 14 5.78 11.32 -27.42
CA ILE A 14 4.96 12.52 -27.34
C ILE A 14 5.09 13.05 -25.90
N ALA A 15 5.69 14.24 -25.75
CA ALA A 15 5.75 14.91 -24.45
C ALA A 15 4.44 15.66 -24.19
N CYS A 16 3.86 15.44 -23.00
CA CYS A 16 2.74 16.22 -22.50
C CYS A 16 3.22 17.05 -21.31
N VAL A 17 3.40 18.36 -21.53
CA VAL A 17 3.92 19.28 -20.52
C VAL A 17 2.76 19.91 -19.77
N LEU A 18 2.36 19.30 -18.65
CA LEU A 18 1.18 19.71 -17.87
C LEU A 18 1.16 21.20 -17.50
N PRO A 19 2.28 21.82 -17.05
CA PRO A 19 2.29 23.26 -16.74
C PRO A 19 2.04 24.20 -17.93
N GLU A 20 2.05 23.70 -19.15
CA GLU A 20 1.72 24.48 -20.36
C GLU A 20 0.23 24.38 -20.74
N ILE A 21 -0.50 23.43 -20.16
CA ILE A 21 -1.90 23.17 -20.45
C ILE A 21 -2.78 24.04 -19.53
N PRO A 22 -3.67 24.89 -20.08
CA PRO A 22 -4.59 25.67 -19.26
C PRO A 22 -5.56 24.75 -18.50
N VAL A 23 -5.68 24.96 -17.19
CA VAL A 23 -6.57 24.13 -16.34
C VAL A 23 -8.05 24.26 -16.75
N GLU A 24 -8.43 25.42 -17.24
CA GLU A 24 -9.82 25.75 -17.59
C GLU A 24 -10.39 24.79 -18.65
N ASP A 25 -9.54 24.33 -19.58
CA ASP A 25 -9.97 23.45 -20.67
C ASP A 25 -10.29 22.03 -20.20
N HIS A 26 -9.87 21.67 -18.97
CA HIS A 26 -9.96 20.30 -18.45
C HIS A 26 -10.74 20.16 -17.14
N LEU A 27 -11.26 21.24 -16.57
CA LEU A 27 -12.01 21.22 -15.30
C LEU A 27 -13.17 20.22 -15.29
N ASN A 28 -13.83 19.99 -16.42
CA ASN A 28 -14.95 19.06 -16.55
C ASN A 28 -14.65 17.87 -17.48
N SER A 29 -13.38 17.57 -17.70
CA SER A 29 -12.96 16.43 -18.54
C SER A 29 -13.56 15.12 -18.02
N GLN A 30 -14.00 14.26 -18.94
CA GLN A 30 -14.42 12.90 -18.64
C GLN A 30 -13.25 11.92 -18.53
N ASN A 31 -12.03 12.39 -18.77
CA ASN A 31 -10.82 11.60 -18.59
C ASN A 31 -10.33 11.77 -17.15
N ILE A 32 -10.34 10.68 -16.38
CA ILE A 32 -9.90 10.67 -14.98
C ILE A 32 -8.44 11.14 -14.83
N VAL A 33 -7.56 10.78 -15.76
CA VAL A 33 -6.15 11.19 -15.71
C VAL A 33 -6.03 12.72 -15.85
N ALA A 34 -6.80 13.33 -16.76
CA ALA A 34 -6.82 14.78 -16.92
C ALA A 34 -7.38 15.45 -15.64
N ARG A 35 -8.44 14.88 -15.05
CA ARG A 35 -9.04 15.41 -13.81
C ARG A 35 -8.08 15.38 -12.63
N LEU A 36 -7.37 14.27 -12.43
CA LEU A 36 -6.39 14.13 -11.35
C LEU A 36 -5.19 15.08 -11.52
N ASN A 37 -4.83 15.38 -12.77
CA ASN A 37 -3.70 16.27 -13.07
C ASN A 37 -4.05 17.76 -13.15
N LEU A 38 -5.29 18.16 -12.87
CA LEU A 38 -5.67 19.58 -12.84
C LEU A 38 -4.75 20.42 -11.95
N VAL A 39 -4.32 19.87 -10.81
CA VAL A 39 -3.43 20.53 -9.85
C VAL A 39 -2.01 20.74 -10.39
N ASN A 40 -1.61 19.99 -11.41
CA ASN A 40 -0.30 20.06 -12.08
C ASN A 40 -0.34 20.88 -13.39
N MET A 41 -1.51 21.31 -13.83
CA MET A 41 -1.68 22.13 -15.02
C MET A 41 -1.34 23.60 -14.74
N ARG A 42 -1.35 24.43 -15.78
CA ARG A 42 -1.13 25.86 -15.65
C ARG A 42 -2.29 26.50 -14.89
N LEU A 43 -1.99 26.98 -13.67
CA LEU A 43 -2.93 27.63 -12.78
C LEU A 43 -2.67 29.13 -12.74
N ARG A 44 -3.71 29.95 -12.77
CA ARG A 44 -3.66 31.37 -12.40
C ARG A 44 -3.75 31.51 -10.88
N LYS A 45 -3.37 32.68 -10.38
CA LYS A 45 -3.49 33.00 -8.95
C LYS A 45 -4.93 32.77 -8.46
N GLY A 46 -5.08 31.98 -7.41
CA GLY A 46 -6.38 31.65 -6.79
C GLY A 46 -7.15 30.49 -7.43
N GLN A 47 -6.66 29.87 -8.50
CA GLN A 47 -7.33 28.74 -9.13
C GLN A 47 -7.01 27.38 -8.47
N ARG A 48 -6.02 27.34 -7.59
CA ARG A 48 -5.56 26.07 -6.97
C ARG A 48 -6.68 25.34 -6.24
N ILE A 49 -7.47 26.07 -5.45
CA ILE A 49 -8.61 25.52 -4.70
C ILE A 49 -9.64 24.89 -5.65
N HIS A 50 -9.93 25.58 -6.76
CA HIS A 50 -10.87 25.08 -7.75
C HIS A 50 -10.33 23.87 -8.52
N ALA A 51 -9.06 23.88 -8.90
CA ALA A 51 -8.41 22.74 -9.53
C ALA A 51 -8.44 21.50 -8.62
N TYR A 52 -8.14 21.68 -7.33
CA TYR A 52 -8.21 20.63 -6.33
C TYR A 52 -9.65 20.09 -6.17
N GLY A 53 -10.64 20.97 -5.97
CA GLY A 53 -12.05 20.57 -5.82
C GLY A 53 -12.57 19.82 -7.06
N HIS A 54 -12.22 20.30 -8.25
CA HIS A 54 -12.59 19.59 -9.49
C HIS A 54 -11.87 18.25 -9.66
N ALA A 55 -10.63 18.12 -9.20
CA ALA A 55 -9.92 16.83 -9.19
C ALA A 55 -10.62 15.82 -8.27
N VAL A 56 -10.96 16.22 -7.04
CA VAL A 56 -11.71 15.38 -6.08
C VAL A 56 -13.08 15.00 -6.64
N ARG A 57 -13.84 15.97 -7.17
CA ARG A 57 -15.12 15.68 -7.83
C ARG A 57 -14.99 14.72 -9.01
N GLY A 58 -13.93 14.86 -9.80
CA GLY A 58 -13.62 13.92 -10.89
C GLY A 58 -13.39 12.51 -10.38
N LEU A 59 -12.64 12.39 -9.30
CA LEU A 59 -12.41 11.11 -8.64
C LEU A 59 -13.71 10.45 -8.17
N MET A 60 -14.59 11.20 -7.54
CA MET A 60 -15.90 10.72 -7.06
C MET A 60 -16.82 10.25 -8.18
N THR A 61 -16.79 10.92 -9.34
CA THR A 61 -17.76 10.72 -10.42
C THR A 61 -17.29 9.76 -11.51
N LEU A 62 -15.98 9.67 -11.74
CA LEU A 62 -15.40 8.92 -12.86
C LEU A 62 -14.75 7.61 -12.47
N GLU A 63 -14.44 7.39 -11.18
CA GLU A 63 -13.85 6.15 -10.71
C GLU A 63 -14.79 5.46 -9.71
N SER A 64 -15.21 4.25 -10.04
CA SER A 64 -16.10 3.44 -9.20
C SER A 64 -15.34 2.43 -8.33
N SER A 65 -14.10 2.09 -8.70
CA SER A 65 -13.29 1.15 -7.94
C SER A 65 -12.68 1.81 -6.71
N TRP A 66 -13.05 1.31 -5.53
CA TRP A 66 -12.51 1.77 -4.26
C TRP A 66 -10.98 1.69 -4.19
N GLU A 67 -10.39 0.62 -4.67
CA GLU A 67 -8.94 0.41 -4.65
C GLU A 67 -8.18 1.43 -5.51
N ARG A 68 -8.78 1.85 -6.63
CA ARG A 68 -8.21 2.90 -7.48
C ARG A 68 -8.45 4.28 -6.90
N GLN A 69 -9.65 4.53 -6.35
CA GLN A 69 -9.94 5.78 -5.65
C GLN A 69 -8.89 6.08 -4.59
N GLN A 70 -8.52 5.08 -3.78
CA GLN A 70 -7.49 5.22 -2.75
C GLN A 70 -6.16 5.73 -3.30
N LYS A 71 -5.65 5.10 -4.36
CA LYS A 71 -4.40 5.53 -5.01
C LYS A 71 -4.47 6.94 -5.59
N TYR A 72 -5.64 7.31 -6.09
CA TYR A 72 -5.87 8.62 -6.70
C TYR A 72 -6.03 9.72 -5.66
N ILE A 73 -6.58 9.41 -4.49
CA ILE A 73 -6.63 10.34 -3.34
C ILE A 73 -5.21 10.69 -2.92
N ASP A 74 -4.35 9.68 -2.70
CA ASP A 74 -2.95 9.88 -2.32
C ASP A 74 -2.23 10.77 -3.34
N PHE A 75 -2.51 10.56 -4.64
CA PHE A 75 -1.96 11.39 -5.71
C PHE A 75 -2.44 12.83 -5.62
N VAL A 76 -3.75 13.07 -5.48
CA VAL A 76 -4.31 14.44 -5.41
C VAL A 76 -3.81 15.18 -4.18
N GLU A 77 -3.69 14.50 -3.04
CA GLU A 77 -3.14 15.10 -1.81
C GLU A 77 -1.65 15.42 -1.93
N ALA A 78 -0.86 14.52 -2.51
CA ALA A 78 0.58 14.71 -2.66
C ALA A 78 0.94 15.87 -3.61
N TYR A 79 0.21 16.01 -4.71
CA TYR A 79 0.51 17.02 -5.74
C TYR A 79 -0.36 18.28 -5.66
N GLY A 80 -1.55 18.16 -5.07
CA GLY A 80 -2.49 19.26 -4.92
C GLY A 80 -2.42 19.97 -3.56
N ALA A 81 -1.36 19.74 -2.78
CA ALA A 81 -1.21 20.24 -1.41
C ALA A 81 -1.68 21.70 -1.26
N LEU A 82 -2.79 21.89 -0.58
CA LEU A 82 -3.32 23.20 -0.21
C LEU A 82 -2.65 23.67 1.08
N ASP A 83 -2.30 24.95 1.17
CA ASP A 83 -1.93 25.55 2.44
C ASP A 83 -3.14 25.62 3.41
N GLU A 84 -2.90 26.04 4.66
CA GLU A 84 -3.96 26.04 5.68
C GLU A 84 -5.10 27.00 5.35
N GLU A 85 -4.81 28.16 4.74
CA GLU A 85 -5.82 29.12 4.33
C GLU A 85 -6.62 28.62 3.12
N GLU A 86 -5.93 28.05 2.13
CA GLU A 86 -6.54 27.41 0.97
C GLU A 86 -7.42 26.21 1.39
N ARG A 87 -6.97 25.41 2.35
CA ARG A 87 -7.73 24.28 2.90
C ARG A 87 -8.98 24.72 3.64
N ARG A 88 -8.91 25.83 4.39
CA ARG A 88 -10.10 26.41 5.03
C ARG A 88 -11.13 26.85 3.98
N ARG A 89 -10.69 27.58 2.95
CA ARG A 89 -11.55 28.02 1.85
C ARG A 89 -12.10 26.84 1.04
N TYR A 90 -11.31 25.81 0.84
CA TYR A 90 -11.75 24.58 0.18
C TYR A 90 -12.93 23.96 0.92
N ARG A 91 -12.86 23.80 2.23
CA ARG A 91 -13.95 23.26 3.05
C ARG A 91 -15.24 24.08 2.96
N GLU A 92 -15.13 25.38 2.84
CA GLU A 92 -16.29 26.27 2.66
C GLU A 92 -16.94 26.14 1.29
N LEU A 93 -16.16 25.98 0.24
CA LEU A 93 -16.62 25.97 -1.16
C LEU A 93 -16.98 24.56 -1.67
N TYR A 94 -16.37 23.52 -1.13
CA TYR A 94 -16.47 22.15 -1.59
C TYR A 94 -16.90 21.20 -0.46
N VAL A 95 -17.97 21.55 0.24
CA VAL A 95 -18.47 20.85 1.44
C VAL A 95 -18.72 19.35 1.17
N THR A 96 -19.29 19.00 0.02
CA THR A 96 -19.60 17.62 -0.34
C THR A 96 -18.32 16.84 -0.61
N GLU A 97 -17.39 17.41 -1.34
CA GLU A 97 -16.10 16.80 -1.68
C GLU A 97 -15.22 16.62 -0.44
N ASP A 98 -15.22 17.62 0.46
CA ASP A 98 -14.48 17.53 1.73
C ASP A 98 -15.06 16.44 2.64
N ALA A 99 -16.37 16.39 2.80
CA ALA A 99 -17.04 15.33 3.57
C ALA A 99 -16.73 13.93 3.02
N GLN A 100 -16.70 13.78 1.69
CA GLN A 100 -16.36 12.52 1.06
C GLN A 100 -14.89 12.14 1.30
N MET A 101 -13.97 13.11 1.23
CA MET A 101 -12.55 12.90 1.54
C MET A 101 -12.36 12.44 3.00
N MET A 102 -13.09 13.02 3.95
CA MET A 102 -13.06 12.60 5.35
C MET A 102 -13.55 11.15 5.52
N GLN A 103 -14.67 10.78 4.88
CA GLN A 103 -15.15 9.40 4.92
C GLN A 103 -14.16 8.40 4.33
N TRP A 104 -13.45 8.79 3.28
CA TRP A 104 -12.40 7.94 2.70
C TRP A 104 -11.23 7.75 3.66
N SER A 105 -10.79 8.83 4.30
CA SER A 105 -9.71 8.76 5.30
C SER A 105 -10.09 7.86 6.49
N GLU A 106 -11.29 7.97 7.02
CA GLU A 106 -11.80 7.10 8.10
C GLU A 106 -11.79 5.63 7.68
N ARG A 107 -12.32 5.30 6.49
CA ARG A 107 -12.32 3.92 5.98
C ARG A 107 -10.91 3.35 5.81
N LEU A 108 -9.94 4.19 5.41
CA LEU A 108 -8.54 3.79 5.29
C LEU A 108 -7.92 3.44 6.63
N LEU A 109 -8.19 4.25 7.65
CA LEU A 109 -7.73 4.00 9.02
C LEU A 109 -8.30 2.69 9.55
N ASP A 110 -9.62 2.48 9.43
CA ASP A 110 -10.30 1.25 9.85
C ASP A 110 -9.72 0.01 9.16
N GLN A 111 -9.51 0.07 7.83
CA GLN A 111 -8.91 -1.04 7.10
C GLN A 111 -7.46 -1.29 7.51
N GLY A 112 -6.70 -0.22 7.76
CA GLY A 112 -5.32 -0.31 8.26
C GLY A 112 -5.26 -1.00 9.61
N GLU A 113 -6.13 -0.60 10.54
CA GLU A 113 -6.26 -1.19 11.87
C GLU A 113 -6.65 -2.67 11.79
N GLN A 114 -7.69 -3.01 11.03
CA GLN A 114 -8.14 -4.40 10.85
C GLN A 114 -7.03 -5.29 10.28
N ARG A 115 -6.30 -4.82 9.27
CA ARG A 115 -5.16 -5.55 8.70
C ARG A 115 -4.02 -5.67 9.71
N GLY A 116 -3.77 -4.63 10.50
CA GLY A 116 -2.76 -4.63 11.56
C GLY A 116 -3.08 -5.65 12.63
N VAL A 117 -4.31 -5.66 13.14
CA VAL A 117 -4.80 -6.62 14.13
C VAL A 117 -4.72 -8.06 13.59
N GLN A 118 -5.17 -8.29 12.37
CA GLN A 118 -5.12 -9.64 11.78
C GLN A 118 -3.68 -10.15 11.61
N LYS A 119 -2.77 -9.30 11.13
CA LYS A 119 -1.35 -9.66 11.02
C LYS A 119 -0.73 -9.89 12.39
N GLY A 120 -1.03 -9.02 13.36
CA GLY A 120 -0.53 -9.17 14.74
C GLY A 120 -1.01 -10.46 15.38
N LEU A 121 -2.26 -10.83 15.18
CA LEU A 121 -2.82 -12.09 15.68
C LEU A 121 -2.13 -13.32 15.05
N GLN A 122 -1.95 -13.32 13.74
CA GLN A 122 -1.25 -14.40 13.05
C GLN A 122 0.21 -14.53 13.52
N GLN A 123 0.91 -13.40 13.66
CA GLN A 123 2.29 -13.40 14.16
C GLN A 123 2.37 -13.87 15.60
N GLY A 124 1.46 -13.40 16.47
CA GLY A 124 1.39 -13.83 17.86
C GLY A 124 1.09 -15.32 18.02
N LEU A 125 0.16 -15.86 17.22
CA LEU A 125 -0.14 -17.30 17.19
C LEU A 125 1.09 -18.12 16.78
N ARG A 126 1.76 -17.70 15.71
CA ARG A 126 2.98 -18.38 15.24
C ARG A 126 4.09 -18.33 16.29
N GLN A 127 4.34 -17.17 16.88
CA GLN A 127 5.37 -17.03 17.94
C GLN A 127 5.02 -17.87 19.17
N GLY A 128 3.76 -17.91 19.59
CA GLY A 128 3.31 -18.76 20.68
C GLY A 128 3.48 -20.24 20.39
N GLN A 129 3.16 -20.70 19.19
CA GLN A 129 3.35 -22.10 18.78
C GLN A 129 4.84 -22.46 18.73
N LEU A 130 5.68 -21.57 18.20
CA LEU A 130 7.12 -21.73 18.13
C LEU A 130 7.74 -21.81 19.52
N GLY A 131 7.39 -20.86 20.40
CA GLY A 131 7.88 -20.83 21.77
C GLY A 131 7.50 -22.09 22.54
N LEU A 132 6.23 -22.47 22.49
CA LEU A 132 5.75 -23.70 23.15
C LEU A 132 6.47 -24.95 22.65
N LEU A 133 6.65 -25.06 21.32
CA LEU A 133 7.35 -26.22 20.75
C LEU A 133 8.83 -26.23 21.15
N ALA A 134 9.49 -25.07 21.17
CA ALA A 134 10.89 -24.95 21.60
C ALA A 134 11.05 -25.38 23.07
N ASP A 135 10.17 -24.89 23.96
CA ASP A 135 10.19 -25.25 25.39
C ASP A 135 9.99 -26.76 25.59
N LEU A 136 9.03 -27.37 24.92
CA LEU A 136 8.76 -28.81 25.00
C LEU A 136 9.93 -29.65 24.44
N LEU A 137 10.57 -29.20 23.36
CA LEU A 137 11.77 -29.86 22.82
C LEU A 137 12.95 -29.76 23.80
N ALA A 138 13.16 -28.59 24.37
CA ALA A 138 14.20 -28.36 25.37
C ALA A 138 14.00 -29.21 26.64
N GLU A 139 12.77 -29.32 27.13
CA GLU A 139 12.43 -30.11 28.29
C GLU A 139 12.67 -31.63 28.05
N ARG A 140 12.34 -32.10 26.85
CA ARG A 140 12.38 -33.51 26.54
C ARG A 140 13.75 -34.00 26.07
N PHE A 141 14.49 -33.21 25.31
CA PHE A 141 15.72 -33.60 24.66
C PHE A 141 16.95 -32.78 25.10
N GLY A 142 16.77 -31.81 25.98
CA GLY A 142 17.83 -30.92 26.43
C GLY A 142 17.94 -29.63 25.61
N ALA A 143 18.98 -28.85 25.89
CA ALA A 143 19.18 -27.55 25.28
C ALA A 143 19.21 -27.62 23.74
N LEU A 144 18.49 -26.71 23.09
CA LEU A 144 18.39 -26.60 21.65
C LEU A 144 19.66 -25.91 21.11
N ASP A 145 20.29 -26.53 20.13
CA ASP A 145 21.38 -25.88 19.41
C ASP A 145 20.87 -24.81 18.44
N GLU A 146 21.79 -23.99 17.92
CA GLU A 146 21.47 -22.89 17.03
C GLU A 146 20.79 -23.38 15.72
N ALA A 147 21.21 -24.55 15.21
CA ALA A 147 20.63 -25.12 13.99
C ALA A 147 19.16 -25.50 14.16
N VAL A 148 18.78 -26.03 15.32
CA VAL A 148 17.39 -26.34 15.68
C VAL A 148 16.59 -25.06 15.86
N GLN A 149 17.14 -24.03 16.51
CA GLN A 149 16.45 -22.75 16.69
C GLN A 149 16.13 -22.10 15.34
N VAL A 150 17.11 -22.00 14.44
CA VAL A 150 16.93 -21.45 13.09
C VAL A 150 15.89 -22.26 12.31
N ARG A 151 15.91 -23.59 12.44
CA ARG A 151 14.94 -24.46 11.79
C ARG A 151 13.52 -24.23 12.26
N LEU A 152 13.33 -24.01 13.57
CA LEU A 152 12.04 -23.66 14.16
C LEU A 152 11.53 -22.30 13.66
N GLU A 153 12.41 -21.29 13.62
CA GLU A 153 12.07 -19.92 13.16
C GLU A 153 11.66 -19.88 11.67
N GLN A 154 12.26 -20.73 10.84
CA GLN A 154 11.96 -20.80 9.41
C GLN A 154 10.72 -21.64 9.07
N ALA A 155 10.22 -22.42 10.03
CA ALA A 155 9.07 -23.28 9.82
C ALA A 155 7.77 -22.49 9.62
N ASP A 156 6.93 -22.96 8.71
CA ASP A 156 5.56 -22.50 8.58
C ASP A 156 4.64 -23.11 9.67
N GLU A 157 3.43 -22.59 9.78
CA GLU A 157 2.45 -23.00 10.79
C GLU A 157 2.12 -24.51 10.70
N GLU A 158 1.97 -25.05 9.50
CA GLU A 158 1.68 -26.46 9.29
C GLU A 158 2.84 -27.35 9.72
N THR A 159 4.05 -26.93 9.43
CA THR A 159 5.27 -27.62 9.85
C THR A 159 5.41 -27.63 11.37
N LEU A 160 5.20 -26.48 12.04
CA LEU A 160 5.22 -26.42 13.51
C LEU A 160 4.17 -27.35 14.13
N LYS A 161 2.94 -27.36 13.60
CA LYS A 161 1.87 -28.28 14.05
C LYS A 161 2.23 -29.75 13.85
N ARG A 162 2.87 -30.08 12.74
CA ARG A 162 3.33 -31.43 12.43
C ARG A 162 4.42 -31.88 13.41
N TRP A 163 5.43 -31.02 13.64
CA TRP A 163 6.50 -31.30 14.61
C TRP A 163 5.95 -31.43 16.03
N GLY A 164 4.99 -30.60 16.42
CA GLY A 164 4.27 -30.75 17.70
C GLY A 164 3.60 -32.11 17.85
N ARG A 165 2.99 -32.63 16.79
CA ARG A 165 2.41 -34.01 16.81
C ARG A 165 3.49 -35.08 16.85
N ASN A 166 4.56 -34.94 16.06
CA ASN A 166 5.65 -35.87 16.05
C ASN A 166 6.35 -35.95 17.42
N LEU A 167 6.45 -34.83 18.13
CA LEU A 167 7.04 -34.75 19.47
C LEU A 167 6.42 -35.75 20.45
N LEU A 168 5.11 -36.03 20.33
CA LEU A 168 4.40 -36.92 21.25
C LEU A 168 4.94 -38.35 21.22
N SER A 169 5.43 -38.83 20.07
CA SER A 169 5.91 -40.19 19.86
C SER A 169 7.40 -40.31 19.56
N ALA A 170 8.09 -39.21 19.26
CA ALA A 170 9.50 -39.19 18.90
C ALA A 170 10.41 -39.67 20.06
N ARG A 171 11.43 -40.41 19.74
CA ARG A 171 12.44 -40.87 20.71
C ARG A 171 13.73 -40.02 20.65
N SER A 172 13.90 -39.26 19.60
CA SER A 172 15.00 -38.33 19.41
C SER A 172 14.57 -37.04 18.74
N MET A 173 15.40 -35.99 18.84
CA MET A 173 15.18 -34.70 18.19
C MET A 173 14.99 -34.87 16.67
N ASP A 174 15.81 -35.68 16.03
CA ASP A 174 15.76 -35.94 14.58
C ASP A 174 14.44 -36.58 14.13
N GLU A 175 13.83 -37.40 14.98
CA GLU A 175 12.53 -37.99 14.68
C GLU A 175 11.41 -36.95 14.65
N VAL A 176 11.49 -35.88 15.46
CA VAL A 176 10.51 -34.82 15.46
C VAL A 176 10.49 -34.07 14.11
N PHE A 177 11.66 -33.84 13.54
CA PHE A 177 11.83 -33.07 12.32
C PHE A 177 11.68 -33.88 11.02
N ARG A 178 11.43 -35.17 11.09
CA ARG A 178 11.22 -36.01 9.89
C ARG A 178 9.98 -35.57 9.13
N THR A 179 10.16 -35.45 7.82
CA THR A 179 9.06 -35.29 6.87
C THR A 179 8.58 -36.70 6.52
N GLN A 180 7.35 -37.04 6.89
CA GLN A 180 6.69 -38.22 6.30
C GLN A 180 6.11 -37.84 4.96
#